data_a268180b7cc11ded965ad6252a1043ef
#
_entry.id   a268180b7cc11ded965ad6252a1043ef
#
_cell.length_a   1.000
_cell.length_b   1.000
_cell.length_c   1.000
_cell.angle_alpha   90.00
_cell.angle_beta   90.00
_cell.angle_gamma   90.00
#
_symmetry.space_group_name_H-M   'P 1'
#
loop_
_entity.id
_entity.type
_entity.pdbx_description
1 polymer ?
#
loop_
_entity_poly.entity_id
_entity_poly.type
_entity_poly.pdbx_seq_one_letter_code
_entity_poly.pdbx_strand_id
1 'polypeptide(L)'
;LILRDITQRYKIRNSLLLSRVSNFLQDNISNLTSCKNISDTLSKSGTKNDHKTVFSYLNFLCNAYAFYKITRFDIRGKKYLSTTEKYYLCDHIFRYANLGTKPPDFGRIMENIVAIELLRRGYEVYVGKLYQKEVDFVAIKNSEKLYIQVSDNIEADTTKQRELEPLQKIKDSYPKLLITRTRYPKYDIDEIGRASCRERV
;
A
#
# COMPACT_ATOMS: atom_id res chain seq x y z
N LEU A 1 -13.58 -6.12 -17.55
CA LEU A 1 -12.86 -7.29 -18.06
C LEU A 1 -12.35 -8.16 -16.90
N ILE A 2 -11.43 -7.68 -16.06
CA ILE A 2 -10.78 -8.45 -14.99
C ILE A 2 -11.77 -9.13 -14.03
N LEU A 3 -12.76 -8.41 -13.52
CA LEU A 3 -13.76 -9.00 -12.60
C LEU A 3 -14.60 -10.09 -13.25
N ARG A 4 -14.90 -9.99 -14.56
CA ARG A 4 -15.60 -11.02 -15.32
C ARG A 4 -14.75 -12.28 -15.42
N ASP A 5 -13.47 -12.15 -15.72
CA ASP A 5 -12.55 -13.28 -15.84
C ASP A 5 -12.35 -13.99 -14.50
N ILE A 6 -12.22 -13.23 -13.40
CA ILE A 6 -12.18 -13.77 -12.04
C ILE A 6 -13.49 -14.52 -11.72
N THR A 7 -14.65 -13.91 -12.06
CA THR A 7 -15.97 -14.53 -11.82
C THR A 7 -16.09 -15.87 -12.53
N GLN A 8 -15.66 -15.94 -13.79
CA GLN A 8 -15.70 -17.17 -14.58
C GLN A 8 -14.70 -18.23 -14.04
N ARG A 9 -13.45 -17.82 -13.78
CA ARG A 9 -12.37 -18.70 -13.33
C ARG A 9 -12.68 -19.38 -12.00
N TYR A 10 -13.23 -18.63 -11.04
CA TYR A 10 -13.53 -19.12 -9.70
C TYR A 10 -15.01 -19.50 -9.50
N LYS A 11 -15.83 -19.50 -10.58
CA LYS A 11 -17.27 -19.83 -10.56
C LYS A 11 -18.02 -19.06 -9.47
N ILE A 12 -17.76 -17.75 -9.38
CA ILE A 12 -18.31 -16.89 -8.33
C ILE A 12 -19.81 -16.69 -8.56
N ARG A 13 -20.62 -17.02 -7.56
CA ARG A 13 -22.08 -16.88 -7.62
C ARG A 13 -22.54 -15.42 -7.34
N ASN A 14 -21.84 -14.71 -6.46
CA ASN A 14 -22.18 -13.34 -6.09
C ASN A 14 -21.14 -12.34 -6.66
N SER A 15 -21.26 -12.06 -7.95
CA SER A 15 -20.38 -11.11 -8.65
C SER A 15 -20.56 -9.67 -8.17
N LEU A 16 -21.75 -9.32 -7.64
CA LEU A 16 -21.99 -8.00 -7.07
C LEU A 16 -21.15 -7.79 -5.80
N LEU A 17 -21.07 -8.79 -4.92
CA LEU A 17 -20.21 -8.72 -3.73
C LEU A 17 -18.73 -8.62 -4.13
N LEU A 18 -18.28 -9.40 -5.13
CA LEU A 18 -16.91 -9.28 -5.65
C LEU A 18 -16.61 -7.86 -6.13
N SER A 19 -17.52 -7.26 -6.89
CA SER A 19 -17.39 -5.88 -7.36
C SER A 19 -17.31 -4.88 -6.18
N ARG A 20 -18.14 -5.04 -5.15
CA ARG A 20 -18.12 -4.19 -3.96
C ARG A 20 -16.82 -4.32 -3.17
N VAL A 21 -16.29 -5.54 -3.02
CA VAL A 21 -14.98 -5.77 -2.39
C VAL A 21 -13.87 -5.09 -3.20
N SER A 22 -13.90 -5.24 -4.53
CA SER A 22 -12.92 -4.59 -5.42
C SER A 22 -12.99 -3.06 -5.33
N ASN A 23 -14.20 -2.49 -5.35
CA ASN A 23 -14.39 -1.04 -5.23
C ASN A 23 -13.91 -0.52 -3.86
N PHE A 24 -14.20 -1.26 -2.78
CA PHE A 24 -13.69 -0.92 -1.45
C PHE A 24 -12.16 -0.85 -1.44
N LEU A 25 -11.48 -1.83 -2.01
CA LEU A 25 -10.01 -1.84 -2.09
C LEU A 25 -9.48 -0.68 -2.93
N GLN A 26 -10.13 -0.35 -4.05
CA GLN A 26 -9.74 0.78 -4.91
C GLN A 26 -9.90 2.14 -4.20
N ASP A 27 -10.97 2.32 -3.42
CA ASP A 27 -11.18 3.53 -2.61
C ASP A 27 -10.18 3.63 -1.44
N ASN A 28 -9.71 2.49 -0.94
CA ASN A 28 -8.87 2.38 0.25
C ASN A 28 -7.44 1.88 -0.05
N ILE A 29 -6.94 2.10 -1.27
CA ILE A 29 -5.53 1.79 -1.58
C ILE A 29 -4.61 2.46 -0.58
N SER A 30 -3.51 1.80 -0.21
CA SER A 30 -2.52 2.29 0.75
C SER A 30 -3.01 2.42 2.20
N ASN A 31 -4.29 2.15 2.49
CA ASN A 31 -4.79 2.16 3.86
C ASN A 31 -4.66 0.78 4.52
N LEU A 32 -4.25 0.77 5.78
CA LEU A 32 -4.31 -0.44 6.60
C LEU A 32 -5.76 -0.91 6.74
N THR A 33 -6.00 -2.15 6.39
CA THR A 33 -7.31 -2.79 6.54
C THR A 33 -7.17 -4.25 6.95
N SER A 34 -8.30 -4.90 7.23
CA SER A 34 -8.39 -6.33 7.48
C SER A 34 -9.65 -6.87 6.82
N CYS A 35 -9.68 -8.17 6.54
CA CYS A 35 -10.87 -8.83 6.01
C CYS A 35 -12.12 -8.55 6.87
N LYS A 36 -11.96 -8.54 8.20
CA LYS A 36 -13.05 -8.20 9.14
C LYS A 36 -13.55 -6.78 8.90
N ASN A 37 -12.65 -5.79 8.85
CA ASN A 37 -13.04 -4.39 8.63
C ASN A 37 -13.76 -4.21 7.29
N ILE A 38 -13.31 -4.86 6.23
CA ILE A 38 -13.98 -4.85 4.91
C ILE A 38 -15.38 -5.43 5.02
N SER A 39 -15.52 -6.62 5.62
CA SER A 39 -16.80 -7.29 5.80
C SER A 39 -17.78 -6.44 6.61
N ASP A 40 -17.34 -5.86 7.73
CA ASP A 40 -18.16 -5.02 8.60
C ASP A 40 -18.61 -3.74 7.88
N THR A 41 -17.72 -3.10 7.11
CA THR A 41 -18.04 -1.89 6.35
C THR A 41 -19.06 -2.17 5.24
N LEU A 42 -18.90 -3.28 4.52
CA LEU A 42 -19.87 -3.69 3.50
C LEU A 42 -21.23 -4.05 4.10
N SER A 43 -21.26 -4.68 5.28
CA SER A 43 -22.51 -4.97 6.00
C SER A 43 -23.23 -3.69 6.42
N LYS A 44 -22.51 -2.69 6.95
CA LYS A 44 -23.10 -1.39 7.32
C LYS A 44 -23.68 -0.65 6.12
N SER A 45 -23.14 -0.85 4.92
CA SER A 45 -23.69 -0.30 3.67
C SER A 45 -24.83 -1.14 3.06
N GLY A 46 -25.42 -2.06 3.84
CA GLY A 46 -26.54 -2.89 3.41
C GLY A 46 -26.14 -4.07 2.50
N THR A 47 -24.85 -4.38 2.39
CA THR A 47 -24.42 -5.53 1.59
C THR A 47 -24.40 -6.78 2.45
N LYS A 48 -25.33 -7.71 2.18
CA LYS A 48 -25.29 -9.04 2.81
C LYS A 48 -24.00 -9.76 2.40
N ASN A 49 -23.14 -10.04 3.34
CA ASN A 49 -21.90 -10.75 3.12
C ASN A 49 -21.52 -11.60 4.33
N ASP A 50 -20.56 -12.46 4.14
CA ASP A 50 -19.96 -13.28 5.18
C ASP A 50 -18.43 -13.15 5.08
N HIS A 51 -17.78 -13.13 6.21
CA HIS A 51 -16.35 -12.92 6.36
C HIS A 51 -15.51 -13.93 5.54
N LYS A 52 -15.91 -15.20 5.50
CA LYS A 52 -15.19 -16.24 4.74
C LYS A 52 -15.26 -15.98 3.23
N THR A 53 -16.42 -15.55 2.75
CA THR A 53 -16.61 -15.18 1.34
C THR A 53 -15.78 -13.96 0.97
N VAL A 54 -15.77 -12.92 1.81
CA VAL A 54 -14.93 -11.73 1.60
C VAL A 54 -13.45 -12.12 1.55
N PHE A 55 -12.99 -12.96 2.49
CA PHE A 55 -11.62 -13.47 2.50
C PHE A 55 -11.27 -14.23 1.20
N SER A 56 -12.17 -15.09 0.72
CA SER A 56 -11.97 -15.81 -0.55
C SER A 56 -11.85 -14.84 -1.73
N TYR A 57 -12.70 -13.81 -1.77
CA TYR A 57 -12.67 -12.82 -2.85
C TYR A 57 -11.40 -11.96 -2.84
N LEU A 58 -10.90 -11.59 -1.65
CA LEU A 58 -9.61 -10.93 -1.51
C LEU A 58 -8.48 -11.79 -2.11
N ASN A 59 -8.49 -13.08 -1.78
CA ASN A 59 -7.50 -14.02 -2.35
C ASN A 59 -7.63 -14.16 -3.86
N PHE A 60 -8.85 -14.23 -4.41
CA PHE A 60 -9.06 -14.32 -5.86
C PHE A 60 -8.57 -13.07 -6.59
N LEU A 61 -8.82 -11.89 -6.02
CA LEU A 61 -8.33 -10.61 -6.56
C LEU A 61 -6.78 -10.55 -6.55
N CYS A 62 -6.17 -11.03 -5.48
CA CYS A 62 -4.71 -11.08 -5.37
C CYS A 62 -4.10 -12.15 -6.30
N ASN A 63 -4.68 -13.34 -6.38
CA ASN A 63 -4.21 -14.42 -7.27
C ASN A 63 -4.37 -14.08 -8.76
N ALA A 64 -5.28 -13.18 -9.09
CA ALA A 64 -5.43 -12.63 -10.43
C ALA A 64 -4.53 -11.42 -10.69
N TYR A 65 -3.65 -11.08 -9.76
CA TYR A 65 -2.77 -9.90 -9.83
C TYR A 65 -3.50 -8.58 -10.04
N ALA A 66 -4.81 -8.50 -9.73
CA ALA A 66 -5.54 -7.25 -9.74
C ALA A 66 -5.11 -6.35 -8.57
N PHE A 67 -4.77 -6.97 -7.44
CA PHE A 67 -4.22 -6.33 -6.25
C PHE A 67 -3.03 -7.10 -5.70
N TYR A 68 -2.11 -6.35 -5.11
CA TYR A 68 -1.00 -6.89 -4.32
C TYR A 68 -1.27 -6.62 -2.84
N LYS A 69 -1.24 -7.70 -2.06
CA LYS A 69 -1.39 -7.63 -0.62
C LYS A 69 -0.02 -7.50 0.03
N ILE A 70 0.18 -6.47 0.83
CA ILE A 70 1.41 -6.22 1.59
C ILE A 70 1.10 -6.30 3.08
N THR A 71 1.77 -7.22 3.76
CA THR A 71 1.63 -7.46 5.20
C THR A 71 2.53 -6.54 5.99
N ARG A 72 2.37 -6.51 7.32
CA ARG A 72 3.15 -5.65 8.21
C ARG A 72 4.39 -6.35 8.75
N PHE A 73 5.41 -5.55 8.98
CA PHE A 73 6.65 -5.93 9.65
C PHE A 73 6.92 -5.03 10.85
N ASP A 74 7.06 -5.61 12.04
CA ASP A 74 7.46 -4.88 13.24
C ASP A 74 8.98 -4.65 13.20
N ILE A 75 9.37 -3.42 12.94
CA ILE A 75 10.78 -3.03 12.77
C ILE A 75 11.57 -3.28 14.06
N ARG A 76 11.00 -2.95 15.23
CA ARG A 76 11.63 -3.15 16.52
C ARG A 76 11.66 -4.63 16.92
N GLY A 77 10.52 -5.30 16.82
CA GLY A 77 10.40 -6.71 17.20
C GLY A 77 10.99 -7.67 16.16
N LYS A 78 11.39 -7.17 14.98
CA LYS A 78 11.93 -7.95 13.86
C LYS A 78 11.06 -9.16 13.50
N LYS A 79 9.73 -8.96 13.48
CA LYS A 79 8.76 -10.02 13.24
C LYS A 79 7.64 -9.60 12.29
N TYR A 80 7.12 -10.56 11.56
CA TYR A 80 5.97 -10.37 10.68
C TYR A 80 4.68 -10.31 11.49
N LEU A 81 3.76 -9.43 11.06
CA LEU A 81 2.46 -9.24 11.70
C LEU A 81 1.34 -9.65 10.74
N SER A 82 0.38 -10.40 11.23
CA SER A 82 -0.73 -10.94 10.42
C SER A 82 -2.09 -10.24 10.64
N THR A 83 -2.13 -9.14 11.39
CA THR A 83 -3.40 -8.58 11.86
C THR A 83 -4.06 -7.59 10.91
N THR A 84 -3.27 -6.83 10.16
CA THR A 84 -3.73 -5.84 9.18
C THR A 84 -2.75 -5.78 8.02
N GLU A 85 -3.24 -5.43 6.86
CA GLU A 85 -2.48 -5.39 5.62
C GLU A 85 -2.88 -4.17 4.78
N LYS A 86 -2.05 -3.78 3.83
CA LYS A 86 -2.39 -2.82 2.77
C LYS A 86 -2.58 -3.55 1.45
N TYR A 87 -3.44 -2.98 0.59
CA TYR A 87 -3.67 -3.47 -0.76
C TYR A 87 -3.28 -2.40 -1.77
N TYR A 88 -2.54 -2.79 -2.80
CA TYR A 88 -2.08 -1.93 -3.87
C TYR A 88 -2.61 -2.44 -5.20
N LEU A 89 -3.06 -1.55 -6.06
CA LEU A 89 -3.53 -1.88 -7.40
C LEU A 89 -2.35 -2.19 -8.33
N CYS A 90 -2.50 -3.17 -9.19
CA CYS A 90 -1.52 -3.44 -10.25
C CYS A 90 -1.36 -2.25 -11.19
N ASP A 91 -2.44 -1.50 -11.43
CA ASP A 91 -2.46 -0.28 -12.22
C ASP A 91 -3.50 0.69 -11.64
N HIS A 92 -3.06 1.88 -11.24
CA HIS A 92 -3.90 2.90 -10.64
C HIS A 92 -4.97 3.47 -11.62
N ILE A 93 -4.82 3.26 -12.94
CA ILE A 93 -5.82 3.66 -13.94
C ILE A 93 -7.16 2.97 -13.68
N PHE A 94 -7.17 1.74 -13.17
CA PHE A 94 -8.41 1.04 -12.83
C PHE A 94 -9.25 1.77 -11.78
N ARG A 95 -8.61 2.50 -10.87
CA ARG A 95 -9.32 3.33 -9.89
C ARG A 95 -10.12 4.44 -10.58
N TYR A 96 -9.52 5.13 -11.54
CA TYR A 96 -10.20 6.19 -12.27
C TYR A 96 -11.34 5.66 -13.15
N ALA A 97 -11.13 4.52 -13.81
CA ALA A 97 -12.13 3.90 -14.66
C ALA A 97 -13.39 3.47 -13.89
N ASN A 98 -13.26 3.04 -12.62
CA ASN A 98 -14.37 2.51 -11.83
C ASN A 98 -15.01 3.53 -10.88
N LEU A 99 -14.23 4.45 -10.32
CA LEU A 99 -14.68 5.37 -9.28
C LEU A 99 -14.88 6.82 -9.77
N GLY A 100 -14.59 7.06 -11.06
CA GLY A 100 -14.64 8.40 -11.63
C GLY A 100 -13.52 9.32 -11.15
N THR A 101 -13.56 10.57 -11.60
CA THR A 101 -12.56 11.60 -11.29
C THR A 101 -12.85 12.25 -9.93
N LYS A 102 -12.69 11.52 -8.84
CA LYS A 102 -12.54 12.16 -7.53
C LYS A 102 -11.20 12.94 -7.52
N PRO A 103 -11.09 14.05 -6.76
CA PRO A 103 -9.81 14.75 -6.63
C PRO A 103 -8.70 13.73 -6.33
N PRO A 104 -7.60 13.72 -7.10
CA PRO A 104 -6.57 12.71 -6.94
C PRO A 104 -5.89 12.86 -5.58
N ASP A 105 -5.93 11.82 -4.78
CA ASP A 105 -5.08 11.68 -3.61
C ASP A 105 -3.69 11.25 -4.10
N PHE A 106 -2.86 12.23 -4.43
CA PHE A 106 -1.53 11.99 -5.00
C PHE A 106 -0.62 11.21 -4.05
N GLY A 107 -0.77 11.39 -2.74
CA GLY A 107 0.00 10.63 -1.75
C GLY A 107 -0.22 9.12 -1.90
N ARG A 108 -1.48 8.69 -1.91
CA ARG A 108 -1.82 7.27 -2.09
C ARG A 108 -1.45 6.71 -3.46
N ILE A 109 -1.60 7.52 -4.52
CA ILE A 109 -1.20 7.12 -5.87
C ILE A 109 0.31 6.90 -5.94
N MET A 110 1.10 7.81 -5.36
CA MET A 110 2.55 7.67 -5.32
C MET A 110 2.99 6.47 -4.51
N GLU A 111 2.39 6.27 -3.34
CA GLU A 111 2.65 5.09 -2.51
C GLU A 111 2.35 3.80 -3.29
N ASN A 112 1.22 3.76 -4.03
CA ASN A 112 0.89 2.62 -4.89
C ASN A 112 1.94 2.40 -6.00
N ILE A 113 2.39 3.46 -6.66
CA ILE A 113 3.43 3.37 -7.70
C ILE A 113 4.73 2.82 -7.11
N VAL A 114 5.15 3.34 -5.97
CA VAL A 114 6.37 2.88 -5.28
C VAL A 114 6.24 1.41 -4.87
N ALA A 115 5.09 0.98 -4.33
CA ALA A 115 4.84 -0.42 -3.99
C ALA A 115 5.03 -1.35 -5.19
N ILE A 116 4.40 -1.02 -6.32
CA ILE A 116 4.48 -1.83 -7.54
C ILE A 116 5.90 -1.84 -8.09
N GLU A 117 6.61 -0.71 -8.07
CA GLU A 117 8.00 -0.63 -8.54
C GLU A 117 8.95 -1.47 -7.67
N LEU A 118 8.79 -1.46 -6.35
CA LEU A 118 9.57 -2.30 -5.45
C LEU A 118 9.34 -3.80 -5.73
N LEU A 119 8.08 -4.21 -5.88
CA LEU A 119 7.73 -5.58 -6.24
C LEU A 119 8.31 -5.97 -7.61
N ARG A 120 8.22 -5.09 -8.61
CA ARG A 120 8.78 -5.29 -9.95
C ARG A 120 10.29 -5.50 -9.92
N ARG A 121 11.00 -4.80 -9.01
CA ARG A 121 12.44 -4.95 -8.79
C ARG A 121 12.81 -6.21 -8.00
N GLY A 122 11.84 -7.01 -7.58
CA GLY A 122 12.05 -8.25 -6.85
C GLY A 122 12.38 -8.07 -5.37
N TYR A 123 11.92 -6.95 -4.77
CA TYR A 123 11.93 -6.82 -3.31
C TYR A 123 10.79 -7.59 -2.67
N GLU A 124 11.04 -8.16 -1.52
CA GLU A 124 9.99 -8.52 -0.56
C GLU A 124 9.59 -7.24 0.16
N VAL A 125 8.29 -6.86 0.06
CA VAL A 125 7.81 -5.58 0.53
C VAL A 125 6.85 -5.75 1.70
N TYR A 126 7.04 -4.95 2.74
CA TYR A 126 6.23 -4.95 3.96
C TYR A 126 5.89 -3.51 4.35
N VAL A 127 4.76 -3.33 5.06
CA VAL A 127 4.44 -2.08 5.75
C VAL A 127 5.15 -2.08 7.10
N GLY A 128 6.00 -1.09 7.35
CA GLY A 128 6.76 -1.00 8.59
C GLY A 128 5.90 -0.54 9.77
N LYS A 129 5.99 -1.23 10.90
CA LYS A 129 5.47 -0.75 12.19
C LYS A 129 6.63 -0.41 13.10
N LEU A 130 6.67 0.84 13.58
CA LEU A 130 7.64 1.30 14.57
C LEU A 130 6.89 1.94 15.75
N TYR A 131 6.73 1.22 16.86
CA TYR A 131 5.85 1.60 17.98
C TYR A 131 4.42 1.88 17.52
N GLN A 132 3.95 3.13 17.63
CA GLN A 132 2.65 3.59 17.17
C GLN A 132 2.70 4.25 15.78
N LYS A 133 3.89 4.34 15.16
CA LYS A 133 4.09 4.95 13.86
C LYS A 133 4.20 3.90 12.77
N GLU A 134 3.89 4.34 11.57
CA GLU A 134 4.02 3.55 10.34
C GLU A 134 5.22 4.06 9.54
N VAL A 135 5.90 3.16 8.88
CA VAL A 135 6.83 3.42 7.79
C VAL A 135 6.22 2.77 6.56
N ASP A 136 6.06 3.53 5.48
CA ASP A 136 5.29 3.07 4.33
C ASP A 136 5.81 1.74 3.81
N PHE A 137 7.15 1.61 3.65
CA PHE A 137 7.73 0.35 3.20
C PHE A 137 8.99 -0.05 3.95
N VAL A 138 9.07 -1.34 4.22
CA VAL A 138 10.29 -2.08 4.51
C VAL A 138 10.52 -3.01 3.34
N ALA A 139 11.47 -2.69 2.49
CA ALA A 139 11.82 -3.48 1.31
C ALA A 139 13.06 -4.34 1.59
N ILE A 140 12.98 -5.65 1.37
CA ILE A 140 14.05 -6.60 1.66
C ILE A 140 14.46 -7.31 0.37
N LYS A 141 15.76 -7.33 0.08
CA LYS A 141 16.32 -8.06 -1.05
C LYS A 141 17.75 -8.51 -0.71
N ASN A 142 18.07 -9.78 -0.94
CA ASN A 142 19.40 -10.37 -0.65
C ASN A 142 19.88 -10.08 0.78
N SER A 143 18.98 -10.16 1.77
CA SER A 143 19.25 -9.86 3.19
C SER A 143 19.53 -8.39 3.51
N GLU A 144 19.54 -7.50 2.53
CA GLU A 144 19.58 -6.06 2.73
C GLU A 144 18.19 -5.50 2.92
N LYS A 145 18.08 -4.45 3.73
CA LYS A 145 16.83 -3.73 4.00
C LYS A 145 16.92 -2.29 3.52
N LEU A 146 15.80 -1.78 3.06
CA LEU A 146 15.61 -0.37 2.74
C LEU A 146 14.31 0.10 3.38
N TYR A 147 14.36 1.20 4.12
CA TYR A 147 13.17 1.84 4.70
C TYR A 147 12.76 3.01 3.82
N ILE A 148 11.49 3.06 3.45
CA ILE A 148 10.99 4.07 2.52
C ILE A 148 9.75 4.73 3.10
N GLN A 149 9.76 6.06 3.07
CA GLN A 149 8.59 6.90 3.30
C GLN A 149 8.24 7.62 2.00
N VAL A 150 6.95 7.77 1.72
CA VAL A 150 6.45 8.39 0.48
C VAL A 150 5.55 9.57 0.85
N SER A 151 5.84 10.75 0.30
CA SER A 151 5.04 11.94 0.54
C SER A 151 4.77 12.69 -0.77
N ASP A 152 3.55 13.18 -0.97
CA ASP A 152 3.24 14.03 -2.12
C ASP A 152 4.04 15.34 -2.08
N ASN A 153 4.02 16.01 -0.92
CA ASN A 153 4.66 17.31 -0.72
C ASN A 153 5.26 17.41 0.69
N ILE A 154 6.46 17.99 0.77
CA ILE A 154 7.18 18.27 2.03
C ILE A 154 7.62 19.73 2.13
N GLU A 155 6.90 20.66 1.48
CA GLU A 155 7.22 22.09 1.54
C GLU A 155 7.00 22.66 2.92
N ALA A 156 5.92 22.24 3.61
CA ALA A 156 5.68 22.63 4.98
C ALA A 156 6.60 21.87 5.93
N ASP A 157 7.32 22.58 6.79
CA ASP A 157 8.25 21.98 7.77
C ASP A 157 7.56 20.97 8.70
N THR A 158 6.32 21.23 9.07
CA THR A 158 5.51 20.29 9.87
C THR A 158 5.26 18.98 9.16
N THR A 159 4.95 19.01 7.86
CA THR A 159 4.79 17.80 7.03
C THR A 159 6.11 17.09 6.88
N LYS A 160 7.16 17.83 6.54
CA LYS A 160 8.52 17.28 6.40
C LYS A 160 8.97 16.56 7.67
N GLN A 161 8.79 17.17 8.83
CA GLN A 161 9.17 16.58 10.11
C GLN A 161 8.34 15.33 10.43
N ARG A 162 7.03 15.35 10.15
CA ARG A 162 6.14 14.19 10.32
C ARG A 162 6.60 12.99 9.48
N GLU A 163 7.01 13.21 8.23
CA GLU A 163 7.45 12.13 7.32
C GLU A 163 8.86 11.62 7.65
N LEU A 164 9.74 12.50 8.16
CA LEU A 164 11.11 12.10 8.55
C LEU A 164 11.15 11.39 9.90
N GLU A 165 10.32 11.78 10.85
CA GLU A 165 10.36 11.29 12.23
C GLU A 165 10.32 9.75 12.35
N PRO A 166 9.48 8.99 11.62
CA PRO A 166 9.52 7.54 11.67
C PRO A 166 10.87 6.96 11.25
N LEU A 167 11.45 7.50 10.18
CA LEU A 167 12.75 7.05 9.66
C LEU A 167 13.92 7.36 10.63
N GLN A 168 13.93 8.57 11.22
CA GLN A 168 14.94 8.98 12.21
C GLN A 168 14.93 8.12 13.47
N LYS A 169 13.77 7.58 13.85
CA LYS A 169 13.62 6.70 15.02
C LYS A 169 14.11 5.27 14.80
N ILE A 170 14.40 4.88 13.57
CA ILE A 170 14.99 3.58 13.26
C ILE A 170 16.49 3.62 13.58
N LYS A 171 16.92 2.79 14.53
CA LYS A 171 18.29 2.80 15.09
C LYS A 171 19.25 1.84 14.38
N ASP A 172 18.87 1.23 13.28
CA ASP A 172 19.77 0.37 12.51
C ASP A 172 20.47 1.14 11.39
N SER A 173 21.52 0.54 10.81
CA SER A 173 22.37 1.12 9.78
C SER A 173 21.86 0.93 8.35
N TYR A 174 20.67 0.36 8.18
CA TYR A 174 20.12 0.16 6.84
C TYR A 174 19.69 1.50 6.22
N PRO A 175 19.81 1.64 4.88
CA PRO A 175 19.43 2.85 4.18
C PRO A 175 17.97 3.26 4.45
N LYS A 176 17.76 4.55 4.51
CA LYS A 176 16.46 5.18 4.70
C LYS A 176 16.22 6.16 3.56
N LEU A 177 15.06 6.15 2.96
CA LEU A 177 14.74 6.95 1.79
C LEU A 177 13.39 7.64 1.97
N LEU A 178 13.35 8.95 1.70
CA LEU A 178 12.12 9.72 1.54
C LEU A 178 11.90 10.01 0.06
N ILE A 179 10.82 9.49 -0.51
CA ILE A 179 10.41 9.72 -1.90
C ILE A 179 9.34 10.79 -1.93
N THR A 180 9.56 11.83 -2.74
CA THR A 180 8.60 12.94 -2.88
C THR A 180 8.30 13.25 -4.35
N ARG A 181 7.12 13.84 -4.62
CA ARG A 181 6.78 14.35 -5.95
C ARG A 181 7.44 15.69 -6.25
N THR A 182 7.67 16.49 -5.24
CA THR A 182 8.23 17.84 -5.36
C THR A 182 9.68 17.78 -5.85
N ARG A 183 10.02 18.62 -6.82
CA ARG A 183 11.41 18.75 -7.34
C ARG A 183 12.26 19.55 -6.36
N TYR A 184 13.12 18.89 -5.69
CA TYR A 184 14.22 19.51 -4.93
C TYR A 184 15.52 18.78 -5.26
N PRO A 185 16.68 19.43 -5.12
CA PRO A 185 17.97 18.75 -5.26
C PRO A 185 18.04 17.53 -4.33
N LYS A 186 18.77 16.51 -4.75
CA LYS A 186 19.11 15.39 -3.87
C LYS A 186 19.92 15.94 -2.72
N TYR A 187 19.53 15.63 -1.51
CA TYR A 187 20.30 15.91 -0.31
C TYR A 187 19.94 14.91 0.78
N ASP A 188 20.89 14.65 1.64
CA ASP A 188 20.68 13.80 2.79
C ASP A 188 20.30 14.65 4.01
N ILE A 189 19.34 14.16 4.78
CA ILE A 189 18.95 14.73 6.06
C ILE A 189 19.16 13.65 7.11
N ASP A 190 20.13 13.84 8.01
CA ASP A 190 20.43 12.89 9.08
C ASP A 190 20.55 11.43 8.57
N GLU A 191 21.34 11.21 7.52
CA GLU A 191 21.54 9.92 6.85
C GLU A 191 20.30 9.37 6.10
N ILE A 192 19.24 10.16 5.95
CA ILE A 192 18.07 9.81 5.15
C ILE A 192 18.27 10.36 3.75
N GLY A 193 18.48 9.46 2.77
CA GLY A 193 18.53 9.80 1.37
C GLY A 193 17.17 10.31 0.88
N ARG A 194 17.18 11.30 0.00
CA ARG A 194 15.99 11.83 -0.64
C ARG A 194 16.03 11.64 -2.14
N ALA A 195 14.93 11.14 -2.72
CA ALA A 195 14.77 11.01 -4.15
C ALA A 195 13.45 11.64 -4.64
N SER A 196 13.48 12.22 -5.83
CA SER A 196 12.26 12.64 -6.52
C SER A 196 11.68 11.46 -7.30
N CYS A 197 10.35 11.33 -7.32
CA CYS A 197 9.65 10.29 -8.08
C CYS A 197 9.93 10.30 -9.60
N ARG A 198 10.55 11.37 -10.13
CA ARG A 198 10.92 11.50 -11.53
C ARG A 198 12.37 11.11 -11.83
N GLU A 199 13.17 10.86 -10.83
CA GLU A 199 14.54 10.36 -11.03
C GLU A 199 14.49 8.84 -11.16
N ARG A 200 15.11 8.32 -12.22
CA ARG A 200 15.33 6.88 -12.35
C ARG A 200 16.24 6.44 -11.19
N VAL A 201 15.69 5.71 -10.25
CA VAL A 201 16.45 5.03 -9.20
C VAL A 201 17.10 3.79 -9.79
#